data_6c544f2ad49e7b9014d1ae4c357afe00
#
_entry.id   6c544f2ad49e7b9014d1ae4c357afe00
#
_cell.length_a   1.000
_cell.length_b   1.000
_cell.length_c   1.000
_cell.angle_alpha   90.00
_cell.angle_beta   90.00
_cell.angle_gamma   90.00
#
_symmetry.space_group_name_H-M   'P 1'
#
loop_
_entity.id
_entity.type
_entity.pdbx_description
1 polymer ?
#
loop_
_entity_poly.entity_id
_entity_poly.type
_entity_poly.pdbx_seq_one_letter_code
_entity_poly.pdbx_strand_id
1 'polypeptide(L)'
;MRLDRLLANNGLGTRSQVRDMISRGGVQVNGAVITDPSKHVSENDEITYGGDQINCRTRLYYLLDKPDGVLTAMEDKRLPCVADYIPSELRSKKLSPVGRLDYHTSGLLIITNDGELSHRLQSPRYKVPKIYLATFRGLEWRENEIATISSGFTIKDKGYSEQIAPANLEPLDFADGTGRAYLTLTEGKTHEVRRIFAHFNKEVLELRRLELAGVKVGEALDSCGTLRPLTEDELNLLFDATGMAQINQQTPC
;
A
#
# COMPACT_ATOMS: atom_id res chain seq x y z
N MET A 1 -12.88 -4.70 -19.37
CA MET A 1 -12.05 -3.80 -20.21
C MET A 1 -12.15 -4.24 -21.67
N ARG A 2 -11.88 -3.36 -22.68
CA ARG A 2 -11.81 -3.81 -24.09
C ARG A 2 -10.55 -4.64 -24.33
N LEU A 3 -10.67 -5.72 -25.13
CA LEU A 3 -9.61 -6.66 -25.43
C LEU A 3 -8.38 -5.98 -26.09
N ASP A 4 -8.62 -5.07 -27.08
CA ASP A 4 -7.53 -4.33 -27.74
C ASP A 4 -6.70 -3.49 -26.75
N ARG A 5 -7.37 -2.90 -25.76
CA ARG A 5 -6.71 -2.10 -24.72
C ARG A 5 -5.94 -2.99 -23.71
N LEU A 6 -6.53 -4.12 -23.34
CA LEU A 6 -5.91 -5.07 -22.42
C LEU A 6 -4.57 -5.59 -22.97
N LEU A 7 -4.59 -6.11 -24.19
CA LEU A 7 -3.41 -6.69 -24.82
C LEU A 7 -2.31 -5.64 -25.10
N ALA A 8 -2.67 -4.44 -25.52
CA ALA A 8 -1.71 -3.36 -25.70
C ALA A 8 -1.07 -2.93 -24.36
N ASN A 9 -1.84 -2.88 -23.27
CA ASN A 9 -1.33 -2.57 -21.92
C ASN A 9 -0.38 -3.68 -21.38
N ASN A 10 -0.54 -4.91 -21.89
CA ASN A 10 0.33 -6.04 -21.54
C ASN A 10 1.54 -6.18 -22.47
N GLY A 11 1.78 -5.20 -23.36
CA GLY A 11 3.03 -5.13 -24.14
C GLY A 11 3.04 -5.97 -25.42
N LEU A 12 1.89 -6.54 -25.87
CA LEU A 12 1.82 -7.32 -27.11
C LEU A 12 2.02 -6.45 -28.37
N GLY A 13 2.06 -5.15 -28.25
CA GLY A 13 2.29 -4.21 -29.35
C GLY A 13 1.49 -2.93 -29.18
N THR A 14 1.60 -2.06 -30.18
CA THR A 14 0.74 -0.86 -30.27
C THR A 14 -0.73 -1.24 -30.39
N ARG A 15 -1.63 -0.36 -30.01
CA ARG A 15 -3.08 -0.63 -30.10
C ARG A 15 -3.54 -1.00 -31.53
N SER A 16 -2.88 -0.43 -32.56
CA SER A 16 -3.17 -0.77 -33.95
C SER A 16 -2.71 -2.18 -34.29
N GLN A 17 -1.49 -2.58 -33.90
CA GLN A 17 -0.96 -3.91 -34.11
C GLN A 17 -1.82 -4.98 -33.40
N VAL A 18 -2.21 -4.72 -32.15
CA VAL A 18 -3.06 -5.64 -31.38
C VAL A 18 -4.44 -5.80 -32.05
N ARG A 19 -5.03 -4.71 -32.57
CA ARG A 19 -6.30 -4.80 -33.31
C ARG A 19 -6.19 -5.69 -34.55
N ASP A 20 -5.09 -5.58 -35.29
CA ASP A 20 -4.81 -6.43 -36.44
C ASP A 20 -4.64 -7.90 -36.02
N MET A 21 -3.90 -8.18 -34.95
CA MET A 21 -3.74 -9.53 -34.38
C MET A 21 -5.09 -10.16 -34.00
N ILE A 22 -5.97 -9.40 -33.33
CA ILE A 22 -7.30 -9.88 -32.95
C ILE A 22 -8.15 -10.15 -34.20
N SER A 23 -8.19 -9.21 -35.14
CA SER A 23 -9.01 -9.32 -36.36
C SER A 23 -8.61 -10.51 -37.25
N ARG A 24 -7.35 -10.95 -37.18
CA ARG A 24 -6.85 -12.15 -37.87
C ARG A 24 -7.13 -13.46 -37.11
N GLY A 25 -7.82 -13.40 -35.97
CA GLY A 25 -8.16 -14.58 -35.19
C GLY A 25 -7.00 -15.17 -34.38
N GLY A 26 -5.91 -14.42 -34.16
CA GLY A 26 -4.76 -14.87 -33.38
C GLY A 26 -4.99 -14.94 -31.87
N VAL A 27 -6.12 -14.40 -31.37
CA VAL A 27 -6.42 -14.32 -29.94
C VAL A 27 -7.63 -15.18 -29.59
N GLN A 28 -7.52 -15.93 -28.50
CA GLN A 28 -8.64 -16.67 -27.92
C GLN A 28 -9.01 -16.09 -26.55
N VAL A 29 -10.27 -16.14 -26.20
CA VAL A 29 -10.79 -15.80 -24.87
C VAL A 29 -11.65 -16.97 -24.40
N ASN A 30 -11.26 -17.57 -23.27
CA ASN A 30 -11.89 -18.78 -22.72
C ASN A 30 -11.99 -19.91 -23.78
N GLY A 31 -10.92 -20.10 -24.54
CA GLY A 31 -10.82 -21.12 -25.60
C GLY A 31 -11.53 -20.75 -26.93
N ALA A 32 -12.29 -19.65 -26.98
CA ALA A 32 -12.98 -19.21 -28.19
C ALA A 32 -12.16 -18.17 -28.97
N VAL A 33 -11.97 -18.35 -30.27
CA VAL A 33 -11.31 -17.37 -31.16
C VAL A 33 -12.14 -16.09 -31.22
N ILE A 34 -11.49 -14.94 -30.97
CA ILE A 34 -12.12 -13.63 -31.02
C ILE A 34 -11.53 -12.80 -32.16
N THR A 35 -12.41 -12.23 -32.98
CA THR A 35 -12.05 -11.33 -34.09
C THR A 35 -12.48 -9.90 -33.88
N ASP A 36 -13.30 -9.62 -32.84
CA ASP A 36 -13.71 -8.26 -32.48
C ASP A 36 -12.77 -7.63 -31.45
N PRO A 37 -11.94 -6.63 -31.85
CA PRO A 37 -11.04 -5.95 -30.91
C PRO A 37 -11.76 -5.16 -29.80
N SER A 38 -13.06 -4.87 -29.97
CA SER A 38 -13.86 -4.11 -29.03
C SER A 38 -14.51 -4.99 -27.96
N LYS A 39 -14.42 -6.33 -28.09
CA LYS A 39 -15.00 -7.25 -27.10
C LYS A 39 -14.55 -6.87 -25.70
N HIS A 40 -15.49 -6.84 -24.77
CA HIS A 40 -15.20 -6.63 -23.36
C HIS A 40 -14.76 -7.95 -22.72
N VAL A 41 -13.67 -7.88 -21.98
CA VAL A 41 -13.10 -8.97 -21.21
C VAL A 41 -12.89 -8.56 -19.76
N SER A 42 -12.98 -9.53 -18.87
CA SER A 42 -12.71 -9.40 -17.43
C SER A 42 -11.26 -9.82 -17.10
N GLU A 43 -10.83 -9.60 -15.88
CA GLU A 43 -9.51 -10.05 -15.37
C GLU A 43 -9.50 -11.57 -15.12
N ASN A 44 -10.68 -12.20 -15.10
CA ASN A 44 -10.86 -13.64 -14.89
C ASN A 44 -10.97 -14.42 -16.22
N ASP A 45 -10.98 -13.73 -17.37
CA ASP A 45 -11.01 -14.40 -18.65
C ASP A 45 -9.63 -14.96 -19.00
N GLU A 46 -9.58 -16.21 -19.40
CA GLU A 46 -8.37 -16.82 -19.95
C GLU A 46 -8.15 -16.31 -21.39
N ILE A 47 -7.03 -15.60 -21.58
CA ILE A 47 -6.69 -15.06 -22.90
C ILE A 47 -5.40 -15.70 -23.40
N THR A 48 -5.42 -16.23 -24.61
CA THR A 48 -4.24 -16.81 -25.27
C THR A 48 -3.95 -16.14 -26.60
N TYR A 49 -2.66 -16.06 -26.97
CA TYR A 49 -2.18 -15.59 -28.27
C TYR A 49 -1.07 -16.51 -28.75
N GLY A 50 -1.25 -17.10 -29.96
CA GLY A 50 -0.25 -18.03 -30.50
C GLY A 50 -0.06 -19.33 -29.70
N GLY A 51 -0.98 -19.65 -28.79
CA GLY A 51 -0.88 -20.78 -27.84
C GLY A 51 -0.31 -20.41 -26.48
N ASP A 52 0.27 -19.22 -26.33
CA ASP A 52 0.78 -18.73 -25.06
C ASP A 52 -0.31 -18.01 -24.26
N GLN A 53 -0.38 -18.28 -22.95
CA GLN A 53 -1.30 -17.60 -22.06
C GLN A 53 -0.86 -16.16 -21.81
N ILE A 54 -1.76 -15.21 -22.05
CA ILE A 54 -1.51 -13.79 -21.76
C ILE A 54 -1.96 -13.49 -20.35
N ASN A 55 -1.02 -13.05 -19.52
CA ASN A 55 -1.35 -12.63 -18.16
C ASN A 55 -2.21 -11.38 -18.19
N CYS A 56 -3.50 -11.54 -17.93
CA CYS A 56 -4.52 -10.47 -17.99
C CYS A 56 -4.57 -9.62 -16.72
N ARG A 57 -3.77 -9.93 -15.72
CA ARG A 57 -3.70 -9.14 -14.49
C ARG A 57 -3.15 -7.74 -14.82
N THR A 58 -4.05 -6.80 -15.03
CA THR A 58 -3.71 -5.38 -15.24
C THR A 58 -3.43 -4.67 -13.92
N ARG A 59 -3.92 -5.23 -12.82
CA ARG A 59 -3.69 -4.74 -11.46
C ARG A 59 -2.41 -5.34 -10.91
N LEU A 60 -1.54 -4.49 -10.42
CA LEU A 60 -0.26 -4.85 -9.86
C LEU A 60 -0.19 -4.40 -8.41
N TYR A 61 0.38 -5.23 -7.55
CA TYR A 61 0.43 -5.01 -6.12
C TYR A 61 1.83 -5.31 -5.61
N TYR A 62 2.48 -4.30 -5.06
CA TYR A 62 3.83 -4.39 -4.52
C TYR A 62 3.85 -3.89 -3.09
N LEU A 63 4.77 -4.42 -2.32
CA LEU A 63 5.20 -3.89 -1.04
C LEU A 63 6.56 -3.25 -1.23
N LEU A 64 6.68 -1.99 -0.85
CA LEU A 64 7.94 -1.29 -0.67
C LEU A 64 8.21 -1.17 0.84
N ASP A 65 9.35 -1.66 1.29
CA ASP A 65 9.88 -1.30 2.61
C ASP A 65 10.59 0.05 2.47
N LYS A 66 9.84 1.13 2.66
CA LYS A 66 10.30 2.49 2.42
C LYS A 66 11.43 2.88 3.38
N PRO A 67 12.59 3.32 2.90
CA PRO A 67 13.64 3.87 3.75
C PRO A 67 13.21 5.18 4.44
N ASP A 68 13.90 5.52 5.54
CA ASP A 68 13.89 6.87 6.08
C ASP A 68 14.53 7.85 5.07
N GLY A 69 14.16 9.12 5.13
CA GLY A 69 14.71 10.15 4.25
C GLY A 69 14.27 10.03 2.77
N VAL A 70 13.13 9.38 2.50
CA VAL A 70 12.55 9.22 1.16
C VAL A 70 11.14 9.79 1.11
N LEU A 71 10.84 10.62 0.11
CA LEU A 71 9.52 11.18 -0.09
C LEU A 71 8.53 10.13 -0.62
N THR A 72 7.31 10.13 -0.09
CA THR A 72 6.19 9.38 -0.69
C THR A 72 5.61 10.19 -1.87
N ALA A 73 6.38 10.24 -2.96
CA ALA A 73 6.05 10.95 -4.19
C ALA A 73 6.47 10.13 -5.41
N MET A 74 5.82 10.38 -6.55
CA MET A 74 6.17 9.73 -7.82
C MET A 74 7.19 10.53 -8.64
N GLU A 75 7.50 11.74 -8.23
CA GLU A 75 8.53 12.59 -8.81
C GLU A 75 8.95 13.65 -7.79
N ASP A 76 10.25 13.86 -7.65
CA ASP A 76 10.83 15.04 -6.99
C ASP A 76 12.17 15.39 -7.65
N LYS A 77 12.50 16.69 -7.72
CA LYS A 77 13.73 17.17 -8.40
C LYS A 77 14.94 17.25 -7.49
N ARG A 78 14.76 17.15 -6.18
CA ARG A 78 15.80 17.43 -5.18
C ARG A 78 16.03 16.32 -4.20
N LEU A 79 14.96 15.60 -3.84
CA LEU A 79 15.01 14.58 -2.79
C LEU A 79 14.66 13.21 -3.38
N PRO A 80 15.25 12.13 -2.83
CA PRO A 80 14.89 10.78 -3.21
C PRO A 80 13.41 10.53 -2.92
N CYS A 81 12.75 9.84 -3.83
CA CYS A 81 11.34 9.52 -3.71
C CYS A 81 11.04 8.04 -3.98
N VAL A 82 9.86 7.59 -3.62
CA VAL A 82 9.47 6.16 -3.76
C VAL A 82 9.48 5.69 -5.22
N ALA A 83 9.37 6.61 -6.19
CA ALA A 83 9.47 6.26 -7.61
C ALA A 83 10.87 5.76 -8.01
N ASP A 84 11.91 6.13 -7.27
CA ASP A 84 13.30 5.70 -7.54
C ASP A 84 13.49 4.20 -7.26
N TYR A 85 12.63 3.62 -6.43
CA TYR A 85 12.62 2.20 -6.08
C TYR A 85 11.76 1.35 -7.04
N ILE A 86 11.02 2.00 -7.97
CA ILE A 86 10.19 1.30 -8.96
C ILE A 86 11.04 1.02 -10.21
N PRO A 87 11.24 -0.27 -10.58
CA PRO A 87 11.95 -0.66 -11.77
C PRO A 87 11.43 0.04 -13.03
N SER A 88 12.35 0.35 -13.97
CA SER A 88 12.03 1.10 -15.20
C SER A 88 10.91 0.46 -16.04
N GLU A 89 10.87 -0.88 -16.09
CA GLU A 89 9.86 -1.66 -16.80
C GLU A 89 8.45 -1.53 -16.21
N LEU A 90 8.35 -1.18 -14.92
CA LEU A 90 7.08 -0.96 -14.23
C LEU A 90 6.58 0.49 -14.29
N ARG A 91 7.42 1.44 -14.71
CA ARG A 91 7.04 2.87 -14.74
C ARG A 91 5.84 3.16 -15.65
N SER A 92 5.70 2.43 -16.75
CA SER A 92 4.54 2.55 -17.65
C SER A 92 3.22 2.04 -17.07
N LYS A 93 3.26 1.26 -15.98
CA LYS A 93 2.09 0.59 -15.37
C LYS A 93 1.25 1.48 -14.46
N LYS A 94 1.58 2.78 -14.36
CA LYS A 94 0.85 3.77 -13.54
C LYS A 94 0.74 3.39 -12.06
N LEU A 95 1.76 2.77 -11.53
CA LEU A 95 1.85 2.46 -10.11
C LEU A 95 1.90 3.76 -9.29
N SER A 96 1.29 3.72 -8.11
CA SER A 96 1.31 4.82 -7.14
C SER A 96 1.27 4.28 -5.71
N PRO A 97 1.80 5.02 -4.73
CA PRO A 97 1.73 4.62 -3.34
C PRO A 97 0.29 4.70 -2.81
N VAL A 98 -0.06 3.76 -1.94
CA VAL A 98 -1.32 3.75 -1.19
C VAL A 98 -1.16 4.57 0.08
N GLY A 99 -1.66 5.78 0.05
CA GLY A 99 -1.44 6.75 1.11
C GLY A 99 -0.01 7.25 1.14
N ARG A 100 0.37 7.81 2.28
CA ARG A 100 1.69 8.42 2.46
C ARG A 100 2.31 7.97 3.78
N LEU A 101 3.62 7.83 3.77
CA LEU A 101 4.48 7.89 4.95
C LEU A 101 5.24 9.22 4.89
N ASP A 102 5.49 9.81 6.04
CA ASP A 102 6.28 11.03 6.13
C ASP A 102 7.72 10.79 5.65
N TYR A 103 8.44 11.87 5.35
CA TYR A 103 9.85 11.80 4.93
C TYR A 103 10.69 11.00 5.93
N HIS A 104 10.53 11.27 7.23
CA HIS A 104 11.18 10.58 8.34
C HIS A 104 10.29 9.48 8.95
N THR A 105 9.65 8.68 8.11
CA THR A 105 8.93 7.47 8.51
C THR A 105 9.28 6.36 7.54
N SER A 106 9.83 5.28 8.05
CA SER A 106 10.19 4.09 7.26
C SER A 106 9.10 3.01 7.30
N GLY A 107 9.32 1.93 6.57
CA GLY A 107 8.53 0.71 6.66
C GLY A 107 7.52 0.52 5.55
N LEU A 108 6.51 -0.27 5.83
CA LEU A 108 5.57 -0.83 4.86
C LEU A 108 4.81 0.23 4.09
N LEU A 109 4.96 0.24 2.78
CA LEU A 109 4.18 1.07 1.85
C LEU A 109 3.69 0.19 0.68
N ILE A 110 2.39 0.15 0.47
CA ILE A 110 1.81 -0.56 -0.68
C ILE A 110 1.91 0.34 -1.91
N ILE A 111 2.34 -0.24 -3.03
CA ILE A 111 2.43 0.41 -4.35
C ILE A 111 1.52 -0.36 -5.30
N THR A 112 0.55 0.30 -5.92
CA THR A 112 -0.41 -0.35 -6.82
C THR A 112 -0.96 0.61 -7.88
N ASN A 113 -1.53 0.05 -8.95
CA ASN A 113 -2.36 0.77 -9.91
C ASN A 113 -3.87 0.49 -9.71
N ASP A 114 -4.24 -0.23 -8.63
CA ASP A 114 -5.63 -0.46 -8.25
C ASP A 114 -6.16 0.72 -7.41
N GLY A 115 -6.83 1.65 -8.08
CA GLY A 115 -7.39 2.85 -7.42
C GLY A 115 -8.50 2.52 -6.42
N GLU A 116 -9.24 1.42 -6.60
CA GLU A 116 -10.30 1.02 -5.68
C GLU A 116 -9.70 0.51 -4.35
N LEU A 117 -8.75 -0.41 -4.41
CA LEU A 117 -8.03 -0.89 -3.22
C LEU A 117 -7.33 0.29 -2.52
N SER A 118 -6.64 1.13 -3.28
CA SER A 118 -5.95 2.31 -2.74
C SER A 118 -6.91 3.24 -1.97
N HIS A 119 -8.08 3.52 -2.54
CA HIS A 119 -9.10 4.36 -1.90
C HIS A 119 -9.64 3.71 -0.62
N ARG A 120 -9.96 2.41 -0.64
CA ARG A 120 -10.53 1.71 0.52
C ARG A 120 -9.53 1.60 1.67
N LEU A 121 -8.26 1.28 1.40
CA LEU A 121 -7.21 1.20 2.43
C LEU A 121 -6.94 2.54 3.13
N GLN A 122 -7.18 3.66 2.45
CA GLN A 122 -6.98 5.00 3.00
C GLN A 122 -8.23 5.56 3.68
N SER A 123 -9.41 5.08 3.32
CA SER A 123 -10.68 5.61 3.80
C SER A 123 -10.92 5.27 5.27
N PRO A 124 -11.21 6.26 6.15
CA PRO A 124 -11.52 6.02 7.56
C PRO A 124 -12.73 5.09 7.78
N ARG A 125 -13.59 4.94 6.77
CA ARG A 125 -14.77 4.07 6.82
C ARG A 125 -14.41 2.61 7.08
N TYR A 126 -13.29 2.14 6.51
CA TYR A 126 -12.89 0.73 6.61
C TYR A 126 -12.07 0.44 7.87
N LYS A 127 -11.66 1.47 8.62
CA LYS A 127 -10.90 1.33 9.86
C LYS A 127 -9.70 0.39 9.74
N VAL A 128 -9.00 0.46 8.61
CA VAL A 128 -7.86 -0.40 8.31
C VAL A 128 -6.74 -0.19 9.33
N PRO A 129 -6.35 -1.24 10.08
CA PRO A 129 -5.34 -1.11 11.13
C PRO A 129 -3.95 -0.89 10.53
N LYS A 130 -3.18 -0.04 11.20
CA LYS A 130 -1.79 0.29 10.91
C LYS A 130 -0.99 0.22 12.20
N ILE A 131 0.05 -0.59 12.24
CA ILE A 131 0.91 -0.73 13.41
C ILE A 131 2.23 -0.03 13.14
N TYR A 132 2.57 0.86 14.05
CA TYR A 132 3.83 1.60 14.02
C TYR A 132 4.69 1.22 15.22
N LEU A 133 5.99 1.05 14.99
CA LEU A 133 7.02 1.07 16.03
C LEU A 133 7.59 2.47 16.10
N ALA A 134 7.52 3.07 17.28
CA ALA A 134 8.09 4.38 17.57
C ALA A 134 9.18 4.26 18.60
N THR A 135 10.39 4.76 18.29
CA THR A 135 11.43 5.08 19.27
C THR A 135 11.23 6.53 19.70
N PHE A 136 11.14 6.78 20.98
CA PHE A 136 10.83 8.11 21.49
C PHE A 136 11.76 8.52 22.65
N ARG A 137 11.93 9.82 22.82
CA ARG A 137 12.56 10.47 23.98
C ARG A 137 11.51 11.12 24.85
N GLY A 138 11.66 11.05 26.17
CA GLY A 138 10.76 11.68 27.12
C GLY A 138 10.67 10.91 28.44
N LEU A 139 9.47 10.88 29.01
CA LEU A 139 9.18 10.06 30.20
C LEU A 139 8.53 8.75 29.76
N GLU A 140 8.70 7.72 30.60
CA GLU A 140 7.98 6.46 30.43
C GLU A 140 6.46 6.68 30.32
N TRP A 141 5.77 5.79 29.61
CA TRP A 141 4.33 5.84 29.47
C TRP A 141 3.64 5.51 30.80
N ARG A 142 2.64 6.31 31.16
CA ARG A 142 1.82 6.11 32.34
C ARG A 142 0.50 5.45 31.96
N GLU A 143 -0.09 4.68 32.86
CA GLU A 143 -1.34 3.97 32.63
C GLU A 143 -2.49 4.93 32.21
N ASN A 144 -2.58 6.11 32.82
CA ASN A 144 -3.59 7.10 32.48
C ASN A 144 -3.37 7.71 31.07
N GLU A 145 -2.15 7.84 30.59
CA GLU A 145 -1.84 8.28 29.23
C GLU A 145 -2.28 7.22 28.22
N ILE A 146 -1.96 5.94 28.50
CA ILE A 146 -2.38 4.80 27.69
C ILE A 146 -3.90 4.69 27.65
N ALA A 147 -4.58 4.81 28.80
CA ALA A 147 -6.04 4.81 28.88
C ALA A 147 -6.67 5.97 28.09
N THR A 148 -6.04 7.16 28.09
CA THR A 148 -6.49 8.30 27.31
C THR A 148 -6.41 8.01 25.80
N ILE A 149 -5.29 7.41 25.33
CA ILE A 149 -5.10 7.02 23.93
C ILE A 149 -6.15 5.97 23.52
N SER A 150 -6.39 4.98 24.37
CA SER A 150 -7.34 3.89 24.08
C SER A 150 -8.79 4.37 24.01
N SER A 151 -9.12 5.45 24.70
CA SER A 151 -10.47 6.06 24.67
C SER A 151 -10.66 7.05 23.52
N GLY A 152 -9.59 7.48 22.88
CA GLY A 152 -9.58 8.61 21.98
C GLY A 152 -9.62 9.94 22.74
N PHE A 153 -9.03 10.98 22.17
CA PHE A 153 -8.90 12.28 22.83
C PHE A 153 -8.80 13.42 21.82
N THR A 154 -8.82 14.65 22.31
CA THR A 154 -8.70 15.83 21.45
C THR A 154 -7.35 16.52 21.66
N ILE A 155 -6.59 16.66 20.57
CA ILE A 155 -5.40 17.52 20.55
C ILE A 155 -5.86 18.95 20.28
N LYS A 156 -5.45 19.89 21.14
CA LYS A 156 -5.70 21.33 20.98
C LYS A 156 -4.36 22.05 20.87
N ASP A 157 -4.13 22.79 19.80
CA ASP A 157 -2.94 23.60 19.59
C ASP A 157 -3.31 24.90 18.86
N LYS A 158 -2.94 26.06 19.45
CA LYS A 158 -3.04 27.41 18.86
C LYS A 158 -4.33 27.69 18.07
N GLY A 159 -5.48 27.30 18.61
CA GLY A 159 -6.79 27.48 17.98
C GLY A 159 -7.22 26.38 17.02
N TYR A 160 -6.39 25.38 16.83
CA TYR A 160 -6.72 24.16 16.12
C TYR A 160 -7.15 23.07 17.11
N SER A 161 -8.20 22.33 16.77
CA SER A 161 -8.72 21.24 17.58
C SER A 161 -9.00 20.04 16.70
N GLU A 162 -8.40 18.90 17.03
CA GLU A 162 -8.57 17.67 16.28
C GLU A 162 -8.86 16.49 17.19
N GLN A 163 -9.92 15.77 16.87
CA GLN A 163 -10.28 14.54 17.56
C GLN A 163 -9.37 13.39 17.04
N ILE A 164 -8.70 12.71 17.96
CA ILE A 164 -7.95 11.47 17.71
C ILE A 164 -8.86 10.30 18.04
N ALA A 165 -8.98 9.36 17.09
CA ALA A 165 -9.76 8.15 17.30
C ALA A 165 -9.11 7.24 18.36
N PRO A 166 -9.87 6.34 18.99
CA PRO A 166 -9.32 5.32 19.87
C PRO A 166 -8.18 4.55 19.19
N ALA A 167 -7.06 4.42 19.90
CA ALA A 167 -5.87 3.76 19.41
C ALA A 167 -5.29 2.84 20.51
N ASN A 168 -4.51 1.84 20.11
CA ASN A 168 -3.85 0.96 21.08
C ASN A 168 -2.36 1.29 21.15
N LEU A 169 -1.88 1.63 22.34
CA LEU A 169 -0.48 1.87 22.62
C LEU A 169 0.04 0.77 23.55
N GLU A 170 1.14 0.14 23.12
CA GLU A 170 1.80 -0.94 23.82
C GLU A 170 3.27 -0.55 24.08
N PRO A 171 3.65 -0.11 25.29
CA PRO A 171 5.03 0.13 25.64
C PRO A 171 5.86 -1.17 25.57
N LEU A 172 7.08 -1.09 25.04
CA LEU A 172 7.99 -2.24 24.93
C LEU A 172 9.12 -2.18 25.96
N ASP A 173 9.86 -1.10 25.94
CA ASP A 173 11.01 -0.86 26.83
C ASP A 173 11.16 0.64 27.08
N PHE A 174 11.93 0.95 28.15
CA PHE A 174 12.32 2.31 28.49
C PHE A 174 13.60 2.30 29.30
N ALA A 175 14.61 3.05 28.85
CA ALA A 175 15.87 3.24 29.55
C ALA A 175 16.48 4.61 29.18
N ASP A 176 17.11 5.27 30.14
CA ASP A 176 17.88 6.52 29.95
C ASP A 176 17.11 7.62 29.20
N GLY A 177 15.81 7.76 29.48
CA GLY A 177 14.95 8.77 28.86
C GLY A 177 14.55 8.46 27.42
N THR A 178 14.82 7.24 26.92
CA THR A 178 14.43 6.75 25.61
C THR A 178 13.65 5.45 25.75
N GLY A 179 12.58 5.28 24.97
CA GLY A 179 11.78 4.07 24.99
C GLY A 179 11.23 3.72 23.61
N ARG A 180 10.69 2.51 23.51
CA ARG A 180 9.98 2.05 22.32
C ARG A 180 8.54 1.68 22.65
N ALA A 181 7.65 1.88 21.71
CA ALA A 181 6.26 1.47 21.84
C ALA A 181 5.67 1.12 20.47
N TYR A 182 4.75 0.16 20.46
CA TYR A 182 3.83 -0.01 19.34
C TYR A 182 2.64 0.93 19.49
N LEU A 183 2.22 1.49 18.36
CA LEU A 183 0.96 2.24 18.26
C LEU A 183 0.15 1.71 17.09
N THR A 184 -1.05 1.22 17.40
CA THR A 184 -2.02 0.76 16.41
C THR A 184 -3.08 1.83 16.16
N LEU A 185 -3.16 2.31 14.92
CA LEU A 185 -4.14 3.30 14.46
C LEU A 185 -5.07 2.69 13.42
N THR A 186 -6.32 3.17 13.36
CA THR A 186 -7.31 2.83 12.31
C THR A 186 -7.61 4.00 11.38
N GLU A 187 -6.98 5.14 11.60
CA GLU A 187 -7.03 6.33 10.75
C GLU A 187 -5.61 6.70 10.27
N GLY A 188 -5.42 7.81 9.60
CA GLY A 188 -4.11 8.21 9.07
C GLY A 188 -4.08 9.71 8.80
N LYS A 189 -4.16 10.50 9.85
CA LYS A 189 -4.05 11.95 9.77
C LYS A 189 -2.59 12.38 9.60
N THR A 190 -2.38 13.58 9.11
CA THR A 190 -1.04 14.13 8.90
C THR A 190 -0.23 14.13 10.20
N HIS A 191 0.94 13.49 10.17
CA HIS A 191 1.89 13.34 11.28
C HIS A 191 1.24 12.81 12.58
N GLU A 192 0.21 11.99 12.47
CA GLU A 192 -0.67 11.61 13.59
C GLU A 192 0.09 10.99 14.75
N VAL A 193 0.95 9.98 14.49
CA VAL A 193 1.77 9.33 15.53
C VAL A 193 2.64 10.36 16.26
N ARG A 194 3.36 11.21 15.52
CA ARG A 194 4.25 12.22 16.12
C ARG A 194 3.47 13.22 16.98
N ARG A 195 2.26 13.60 16.57
CA ARG A 195 1.41 14.52 17.33
C ARG A 195 0.80 13.88 18.57
N ILE A 196 0.42 12.60 18.51
CA ILE A 196 -0.02 11.84 19.68
C ILE A 196 1.10 11.82 20.73
N PHE A 197 2.32 11.44 20.36
CA PHE A 197 3.45 11.41 21.26
C PHE A 197 3.79 12.79 21.82
N ALA A 198 3.81 13.82 20.98
CA ALA A 198 4.07 15.21 21.40
C ALA A 198 3.02 15.74 22.40
N HIS A 199 1.75 15.34 22.28
CA HIS A 199 0.70 15.69 23.23
C HIS A 199 1.02 15.22 24.66
N PHE A 200 1.73 14.10 24.80
CA PHE A 200 2.21 13.56 26.07
C PHE A 200 3.67 13.93 26.37
N ASN A 201 4.19 15.00 25.76
CA ASN A 201 5.57 15.48 25.93
C ASN A 201 6.64 14.42 25.61
N LYS A 202 6.41 13.59 24.59
CA LYS A 202 7.34 12.62 24.07
C LYS A 202 7.72 12.97 22.63
N GLU A 203 9.02 12.98 22.34
CA GLU A 203 9.57 13.25 21.00
C GLU A 203 9.80 11.95 20.24
N VAL A 204 9.16 11.73 19.12
CA VAL A 204 9.42 10.55 18.26
C VAL A 204 10.72 10.78 17.49
N LEU A 205 11.73 9.98 17.82
CA LEU A 205 13.06 9.96 17.18
C LEU A 205 13.01 9.17 15.87
N GLU A 206 12.51 7.94 15.95
CA GLU A 206 12.37 7.03 14.81
C GLU A 206 10.93 6.53 14.73
N LEU A 207 10.43 6.38 13.52
CA LEU A 207 9.08 5.88 13.26
C LEU A 207 9.10 4.92 12.08
N ARG A 208 8.59 3.69 12.31
CA ARG A 208 8.51 2.65 11.31
C ARG A 208 7.11 2.05 11.26
N ARG A 209 6.47 2.03 10.09
CA ARG A 209 5.22 1.29 9.93
C ARG A 209 5.53 -0.18 9.67
N LEU A 210 5.17 -1.03 10.62
CA LEU A 210 5.43 -2.47 10.56
C LEU A 210 4.31 -3.24 9.86
N GLU A 211 3.06 -2.76 10.01
CA GLU A 211 1.90 -3.48 9.52
C GLU A 211 0.85 -2.55 8.90
N LEU A 212 0.19 -3.05 7.86
CA LEU A 212 -1.02 -2.47 7.26
C LEU A 212 -1.98 -3.62 6.93
N ALA A 213 -3.16 -3.64 7.56
CA ALA A 213 -4.21 -4.63 7.30
C ALA A 213 -3.72 -6.10 7.44
N GLY A 214 -2.82 -6.41 8.35
CA GLY A 214 -2.25 -7.76 8.54
C GLY A 214 -1.01 -8.05 7.69
N VAL A 215 -0.74 -7.29 6.64
CA VAL A 215 0.51 -7.40 5.86
C VAL A 215 1.65 -6.77 6.66
N LYS A 216 2.80 -7.46 6.74
CA LYS A 216 3.90 -7.10 7.66
C LYS A 216 5.24 -6.92 6.97
N VAL A 217 6.06 -6.06 7.57
CA VAL A 217 7.52 -6.02 7.39
C VAL A 217 8.20 -6.22 8.74
N GLY A 218 9.46 -6.69 8.76
CA GLY A 218 10.22 -6.87 10.00
C GLY A 218 10.53 -5.55 10.71
N GLU A 219 10.86 -5.64 11.99
CA GLU A 219 11.37 -4.50 12.75
C GLU A 219 12.76 -4.10 12.27
N ALA A 220 13.60 -5.08 11.94
CA ALA A 220 14.90 -4.86 11.35
C ALA A 220 14.81 -4.17 9.98
N LEU A 221 15.87 -3.44 9.61
CA LEU A 221 15.93 -2.70 8.34
C LEU A 221 16.51 -3.53 7.19
N ASP A 222 16.57 -4.86 7.33
CA ASP A 222 17.21 -5.77 6.35
C ASP A 222 16.58 -5.72 4.97
N SER A 223 15.27 -5.45 4.91
CA SER A 223 14.51 -5.31 3.66
C SER A 223 14.35 -3.86 3.20
N CYS A 224 14.97 -2.90 3.90
CA CYS A 224 14.81 -1.48 3.64
C CYS A 224 15.24 -1.11 2.21
N GLY A 225 14.36 -0.45 1.46
CA GLY A 225 14.56 -0.12 0.05
C GLY A 225 14.17 -1.23 -0.93
N THR A 226 13.71 -2.40 -0.46
CA THR A 226 13.25 -3.47 -1.35
C THR A 226 11.81 -3.22 -1.80
N LEU A 227 11.58 -3.40 -3.11
CA LEU A 227 10.25 -3.48 -3.70
C LEU A 227 10.01 -4.93 -4.15
N ARG A 228 8.95 -5.56 -3.65
CA ARG A 228 8.57 -6.91 -4.03
C ARG A 228 7.09 -7.04 -4.34
N PRO A 229 6.66 -7.98 -5.20
CA PRO A 229 5.26 -8.31 -5.32
C PRO A 229 4.65 -8.73 -3.97
N LEU A 230 3.38 -8.43 -3.76
CA LEU A 230 2.62 -9.04 -2.66
C LEU A 230 2.37 -10.50 -2.98
N THR A 231 2.41 -11.36 -1.96
CA THR A 231 1.91 -12.74 -2.06
C THR A 231 0.39 -12.75 -2.15
N GLU A 232 -0.20 -13.88 -2.57
CA GLU A 232 -1.66 -14.02 -2.61
C GLU A 232 -2.28 -13.89 -1.22
N ASP A 233 -1.65 -14.46 -0.20
CA ASP A 233 -2.12 -14.36 1.18
C ASP A 233 -2.10 -12.90 1.67
N GLU A 234 -1.03 -12.16 1.41
CA GLU A 234 -0.92 -10.75 1.74
C GLU A 234 -2.00 -9.92 1.01
N LEU A 235 -2.25 -10.21 -0.25
CA LEU A 235 -3.27 -9.52 -1.03
C LEU A 235 -4.68 -9.83 -0.52
N ASN A 236 -4.95 -11.07 -0.13
CA ASN A 236 -6.21 -11.46 0.48
C ASN A 236 -6.45 -10.75 1.81
N LEU A 237 -5.42 -10.57 2.65
CA LEU A 237 -5.53 -9.76 3.87
C LEU A 237 -5.98 -8.31 3.57
N LEU A 238 -5.42 -7.68 2.52
CA LEU A 238 -5.84 -6.33 2.12
C LEU A 238 -7.29 -6.30 1.61
N PHE A 239 -7.72 -7.31 0.85
CA PHE A 239 -9.08 -7.41 0.34
C PHE A 239 -10.08 -7.64 1.46
N ASP A 240 -9.79 -8.52 2.40
CA ASP A 240 -10.65 -8.80 3.56
C ASP A 240 -10.82 -7.53 4.42
N ALA A 241 -9.73 -6.84 4.73
CA ALA A 241 -9.77 -5.60 5.50
C ALA A 241 -10.57 -4.47 4.81
N THR A 242 -10.74 -4.54 3.50
CA THR A 242 -11.44 -3.53 2.70
C THR A 242 -12.80 -4.00 2.18
N GLY A 243 -13.23 -5.23 2.51
CA GLY A 243 -14.47 -5.83 2.02
C GLY A 243 -14.50 -6.01 0.50
N MET A 244 -13.34 -6.24 -0.12
CA MET A 244 -13.23 -6.63 -1.52
C MET A 244 -13.26 -8.15 -1.66
N ALA A 245 -13.74 -8.64 -2.80
CA ALA A 245 -13.71 -10.06 -3.08
C ALA A 245 -12.26 -10.55 -3.23
N GLN A 246 -11.95 -11.67 -2.59
CA GLN A 246 -10.64 -12.33 -2.71
C GLN A 246 -10.38 -12.76 -4.16
N ILE A 247 -9.12 -12.87 -4.53
CA ILE A 247 -8.72 -13.51 -5.79
C ILE A 247 -8.95 -15.01 -5.60
N ASN A 248 -9.93 -15.56 -6.32
CA ASN A 248 -10.19 -17.00 -6.28
C ASN A 248 -8.95 -17.77 -6.77
N GLN A 249 -8.50 -18.75 -5.97
CA GLN A 249 -7.39 -19.65 -6.23
C GLN A 249 -7.62 -20.64 -7.39
N GLN A 250 -8.52 -20.38 -8.31
CA GLN A 250 -8.84 -21.28 -9.42
C GLN A 250 -8.34 -20.73 -10.76
N THR A 251 -7.04 -20.44 -10.84
CA THR A 251 -6.35 -20.58 -12.13
C THR A 251 -4.85 -20.74 -11.85
N PRO A 252 -4.26 -21.91 -12.10
CA PRO A 252 -2.80 -22.04 -12.03
C PRO A 252 -2.16 -21.11 -13.06
N CYS A 253 -1.02 -20.55 -12.68
CA CYS A 253 -0.15 -19.75 -13.54
C CYS A 253 0.35 -20.54 -14.73
#